data_93463ee05a3e849b888c68d2a66cca35
#
_entry.id   93463ee05a3e849b888c68d2a66cca35
#
_cell.length_a   1.000
_cell.length_b   1.000
_cell.length_c   1.000
_cell.angle_alpha   90.00
_cell.angle_beta   90.00
_cell.angle_gamma   90.00
#
_symmetry.space_group_name_H-M   'P 1'
#
loop_
_entity.id
_entity.type
_entity.pdbx_description
1 polymer ?
#
loop_
_entity_poly.entity_id
_entity_poly.type
_entity_poly.pdbx_seq_one_letter_code
_entity_poly.pdbx_strand_id
1 'polypeptide(L)'
;MSLKSVLRNTVRFTGRALFGGALFLPLHAVAEPVQNSNMPRTITLYAEDSNAPYAFLDGATPEGIYVRILQAAFDRLPGYQLDIVNVPFRRGMELLKDGKIMGFFPPYARGDRDWIDRYSIPILRETVVAICSKDYVQSNDLKRFPDDFKGARFANNAGYRLAGPAFFDMVEAGEISLEEANTTASNLRFLMAGRVDCYVNERMAILAGMRELAVDKAIARLFDEAAIIGHEFGYVAYGPDPEGKWPYRDQFAGALDRVLSDMLASGEIERLVVSYFAY
;
A
#
# COMPACT_ATOMS: atom_id res chain seq x y z
N MET A 1 68.39 9.93 29.84
CA MET A 1 69.12 10.90 30.65
C MET A 1 68.08 11.63 31.47
N SER A 2 67.95 11.27 32.72
CA SER A 2 68.53 11.84 33.95
C SER A 2 67.84 13.16 34.29
N LEU A 3 67.35 13.47 35.42
CA LEU A 3 67.32 13.01 36.79
C LEU A 3 66.81 14.19 37.65
N LYS A 4 66.04 13.90 38.68
CA LYS A 4 66.08 14.50 40.03
C LYS A 4 65.84 16.02 40.16
N SER A 5 65.18 16.57 41.18
CA SER A 5 65.08 16.24 42.62
C SER A 5 64.08 17.19 43.28
N VAL A 6 63.26 16.72 44.19
CA VAL A 6 63.31 16.92 45.63
C VAL A 6 63.30 18.38 46.13
N LEU A 7 62.27 18.75 46.90
CA LEU A 7 62.40 19.26 48.25
C LEU A 7 61.09 19.28 49.03
N ARG A 8 61.16 18.65 50.20
CA ARG A 8 60.22 18.68 51.33
C ARG A 8 60.06 20.08 51.88
N ASN A 9 58.92 20.47 52.30
CA ASN A 9 58.77 21.32 53.47
C ASN A 9 57.50 20.95 54.22
N THR A 10 57.75 20.46 55.41
CA THR A 10 56.81 20.15 56.48
C THR A 10 56.48 21.43 57.23
N VAL A 11 55.23 21.81 57.34
CA VAL A 11 54.72 22.75 58.31
C VAL A 11 53.59 22.12 59.09
N ARG A 12 53.87 21.85 60.38
CA ARG A 12 52.84 21.48 61.36
C ARG A 12 52.11 22.77 61.79
N PHE A 13 50.73 22.72 61.70
CA PHE A 13 49.94 23.61 62.53
C PHE A 13 48.85 22.79 63.23
N THR A 14 48.82 22.98 64.52
CA THR A 14 47.92 22.42 65.51
C THR A 14 46.61 23.16 65.56
N GLY A 15 45.51 22.39 65.62
CA GLY A 15 44.41 22.71 66.50
C GLY A 15 43.29 23.53 65.95
N ARG A 16 42.11 22.88 65.72
CA ARG A 16 40.84 23.17 66.38
C ARG A 16 39.70 22.39 65.67
N ALA A 17 39.15 21.47 66.39
CA ALA A 17 37.93 20.81 66.00
C ALA A 17 36.78 21.83 66.00
N LEU A 18 36.15 22.01 64.86
CA LEU A 18 34.83 22.60 64.73
C LEU A 18 33.92 21.55 64.14
N PHE A 19 32.98 21.06 64.93
CA PHE A 19 31.84 20.22 64.47
C PHE A 19 30.99 21.06 63.52
N GLY A 20 31.15 20.81 62.23
CA GLY A 20 30.26 21.29 61.21
C GLY A 20 29.30 20.15 60.82
N GLY A 21 28.08 20.23 61.34
CA GLY A 21 27.03 19.28 60.92
C GLY A 21 26.75 19.38 59.42
N ALA A 22 27.11 18.31 58.71
CA ALA A 22 26.71 18.17 57.32
C ALA A 22 25.20 17.90 57.27
N LEU A 23 24.44 18.90 56.85
CA LEU A 23 23.02 18.76 56.50
C LEU A 23 22.97 17.91 55.23
N PHE A 24 22.68 16.62 55.36
CA PHE A 24 22.29 15.77 54.25
C PHE A 24 20.86 16.18 53.84
N LEU A 25 20.74 17.02 52.81
CA LEU A 25 19.51 17.21 52.09
C LEU A 25 19.25 15.93 51.23
N PRO A 26 18.12 15.24 51.43
CA PRO A 26 17.79 14.14 50.55
C PRO A 26 17.53 14.70 49.15
N LEU A 27 18.34 14.26 48.19
CA LEU A 27 18.06 14.48 46.77
C LEU A 27 16.79 13.71 46.43
N HIS A 28 15.65 14.38 46.46
CA HIS A 28 14.40 13.83 45.93
C HIS A 28 14.62 13.70 44.42
N ALA A 29 14.90 12.48 43.97
CA ALA A 29 14.77 12.15 42.56
C ALA A 29 13.30 12.40 42.17
N VAL A 30 13.03 13.50 41.50
CA VAL A 30 11.78 13.75 40.83
C VAL A 30 11.72 12.69 39.73
N ALA A 31 10.98 11.62 39.99
CA ALA A 31 10.62 10.66 38.93
C ALA A 31 9.83 11.48 37.90
N GLU A 32 10.39 11.64 36.70
CA GLU A 32 9.65 12.17 35.58
C GLU A 32 8.37 11.33 35.42
N PRO A 33 7.21 11.96 35.27
CA PRO A 33 5.99 11.19 35.02
C PRO A 33 6.18 10.40 33.75
N VAL A 34 6.18 9.06 33.88
CA VAL A 34 6.03 8.15 32.74
C VAL A 34 4.72 8.58 32.10
N GLN A 35 4.81 9.29 30.99
CA GLN A 35 3.66 9.60 30.15
C GLN A 35 3.15 8.25 29.58
N ASN A 36 2.31 7.59 30.37
CA ASN A 36 1.44 6.54 29.88
C ASN A 36 0.40 7.24 28.99
N SER A 37 0.75 7.59 27.78
CA SER A 37 -0.21 8.01 26.79
C SER A 37 -1.03 6.77 26.40
N ASN A 38 -2.11 6.54 27.13
CA ASN A 38 -3.09 5.48 26.87
C ASN A 38 -3.88 5.71 25.56
N MET A 39 -3.49 6.69 24.76
CA MET A 39 -4.13 6.98 23.48
C MET A 39 -3.44 6.20 22.37
N PRO A 40 -4.21 5.49 21.53
CA PRO A 40 -3.64 4.78 20.40
C PRO A 40 -2.96 5.77 19.44
N ARG A 41 -1.85 5.33 18.85
CA ARG A 41 -1.14 6.12 17.83
C ARG A 41 -1.92 6.08 16.52
N THR A 42 -2.25 7.24 15.97
CA THR A 42 -2.84 7.33 14.65
C THR A 42 -1.83 6.92 13.59
N ILE A 43 -2.21 5.98 12.75
CA ILE A 43 -1.49 5.51 11.58
C ILE A 43 -2.26 5.97 10.35
N THR A 44 -1.71 6.92 9.63
CA THR A 44 -2.28 7.35 8.35
C THR A 44 -1.71 6.46 7.24
N LEU A 45 -2.57 5.67 6.61
CA LEU A 45 -2.28 4.93 5.39
C LEU A 45 -2.99 5.60 4.22
N TYR A 46 -2.27 5.72 3.11
CA TYR A 46 -2.86 6.22 1.88
C TYR A 46 -3.44 5.07 1.07
N ALA A 47 -4.54 5.34 0.37
CA ALA A 47 -5.26 4.36 -0.43
C ALA A 47 -5.58 4.92 -1.81
N GLU A 48 -5.81 4.04 -2.77
CA GLU A 48 -6.36 4.42 -4.05
C GLU A 48 -7.80 4.95 -3.91
N ASP A 49 -8.17 5.94 -4.74
CA ASP A 49 -9.46 6.64 -4.67
C ASP A 49 -10.52 6.14 -5.66
N SER A 50 -10.15 5.28 -6.61
CA SER A 50 -11.02 4.93 -7.75
C SER A 50 -10.92 3.48 -8.23
N ASN A 51 -10.46 2.55 -7.37
CA ASN A 51 -10.32 1.13 -7.69
C ASN A 51 -11.38 0.27 -6.97
N ALA A 52 -12.66 0.53 -7.25
CA ALA A 52 -13.72 -0.35 -6.75
C ALA A 52 -13.62 -1.76 -7.40
N PRO A 53 -13.84 -2.83 -6.63
CA PRO A 53 -14.32 -2.90 -5.24
C PRO A 53 -13.21 -2.90 -4.19
N TYR A 54 -11.96 -2.69 -4.56
CA TYR A 54 -10.78 -2.90 -3.71
C TYR A 54 -10.49 -1.75 -2.74
N ALA A 55 -10.25 -0.55 -3.28
CA ALA A 55 -10.08 0.67 -2.51
C ALA A 55 -10.57 1.88 -3.33
N PHE A 56 -11.52 2.64 -2.82
CA PHE A 56 -12.13 3.76 -3.53
C PHE A 56 -12.79 4.74 -2.55
N LEU A 57 -13.29 5.85 -3.06
CA LEU A 57 -14.13 6.78 -2.32
C LEU A 57 -15.61 6.56 -2.68
N ASP A 58 -16.45 6.35 -1.67
CA ASP A 58 -17.90 6.49 -1.78
C ASP A 58 -18.28 7.87 -1.19
N GLY A 59 -18.51 8.83 -2.08
CA GLY A 59 -18.58 10.24 -1.71
C GLY A 59 -17.24 10.73 -1.14
N ALA A 60 -17.19 10.98 0.17
CA ALA A 60 -15.97 11.36 0.89
C ALA A 60 -15.46 10.26 1.83
N THR A 61 -16.08 9.08 1.82
CA THR A 61 -15.77 8.00 2.76
C THR A 61 -14.87 6.97 2.08
N PRO A 62 -13.71 6.61 2.66
CA PRO A 62 -12.90 5.49 2.21
C PRO A 62 -13.70 4.17 2.27
N GLU A 63 -13.80 3.47 1.15
CA GLU A 63 -14.53 2.21 1.02
C GLU A 63 -13.74 1.18 0.22
N GLY A 64 -14.17 -0.08 0.31
CA GLY A 64 -13.65 -1.21 -0.46
C GLY A 64 -13.16 -2.36 0.40
N ILE A 65 -12.84 -3.46 -0.26
CA ILE A 65 -12.45 -4.73 0.37
C ILE A 65 -11.21 -4.55 1.25
N TYR A 66 -10.16 -3.87 0.74
CA TYR A 66 -8.94 -3.62 1.53
C TYR A 66 -9.19 -2.69 2.71
N VAL A 67 -10.04 -1.67 2.54
CA VAL A 67 -10.44 -0.76 3.64
C VAL A 67 -11.08 -1.57 4.76
N ARG A 68 -12.04 -2.44 4.46
CA ARG A 68 -12.71 -3.29 5.46
C ARG A 68 -11.76 -4.28 6.13
N ILE A 69 -10.84 -4.88 5.37
CA ILE A 69 -9.82 -5.80 5.92
C ILE A 69 -8.91 -5.04 6.89
N LEU A 70 -8.41 -3.86 6.51
CA LEU A 70 -7.52 -3.07 7.35
C LEU A 70 -8.23 -2.53 8.59
N GLN A 71 -9.48 -2.07 8.48
CA GLN A 71 -10.30 -1.69 9.65
C GLN A 71 -10.42 -2.85 10.63
N ALA A 72 -10.81 -4.06 10.17
CA ALA A 72 -10.89 -5.24 11.02
C ALA A 72 -9.54 -5.65 11.62
N ALA A 73 -8.43 -5.44 10.92
CA ALA A 73 -7.09 -5.68 11.44
C ALA A 73 -6.73 -4.67 12.53
N PHE A 74 -7.06 -3.39 12.35
CA PHE A 74 -6.78 -2.36 13.36
C PHE A 74 -7.61 -2.51 14.63
N ASP A 75 -8.83 -3.06 14.55
CA ASP A 75 -9.63 -3.41 15.74
C ASP A 75 -8.90 -4.40 16.68
N ARG A 76 -7.88 -5.12 16.15
CA ARG A 76 -7.02 -6.05 16.89
C ARG A 76 -5.66 -5.48 17.26
N LEU A 77 -5.45 -4.19 17.00
CA LEU A 77 -4.22 -3.46 17.27
C LEU A 77 -4.46 -2.31 18.27
N PRO A 78 -4.69 -2.61 19.56
CA PRO A 78 -5.16 -1.62 20.54
C PRO A 78 -4.22 -0.42 20.74
N GLY A 79 -2.95 -0.53 20.32
CA GLY A 79 -1.99 0.57 20.37
C GLY A 79 -2.03 1.49 19.15
N TYR A 80 -2.90 1.22 18.15
CA TYR A 80 -2.94 1.95 16.88
C TYR A 80 -4.37 2.27 16.47
N GLN A 81 -4.55 3.40 15.80
CA GLN A 81 -5.81 3.82 15.20
C GLN A 81 -5.57 4.10 13.71
N LEU A 82 -6.42 3.57 12.84
CA LEU A 82 -6.33 3.77 11.39
C LEU A 82 -6.94 5.10 10.99
N ASP A 83 -6.20 5.83 10.17
CA ASP A 83 -6.67 6.95 9.37
C ASP A 83 -6.37 6.66 7.89
N ILE A 84 -7.33 6.88 6.98
CA ILE A 84 -7.18 6.58 5.55
C ILE A 84 -7.34 7.86 4.75
N VAL A 85 -6.35 8.10 3.88
CA VAL A 85 -6.37 9.22 2.92
C VAL A 85 -6.35 8.66 1.51
N ASN A 86 -7.42 8.89 0.75
CA ASN A 86 -7.50 8.42 -0.63
C ASN A 86 -6.89 9.44 -1.60
N VAL A 87 -6.14 8.91 -2.57
CA VAL A 87 -5.51 9.67 -3.65
C VAL A 87 -5.49 8.83 -4.94
N PRO A 88 -5.38 9.45 -6.13
CA PRO A 88 -5.14 8.70 -7.36
C PRO A 88 -3.90 7.81 -7.24
N PHE A 89 -3.96 6.58 -7.78
CA PHE A 89 -2.88 5.58 -7.67
C PHE A 89 -1.50 6.14 -7.99
N ARG A 90 -1.34 6.80 -9.13
CA ARG A 90 -0.05 7.39 -9.54
C ARG A 90 0.47 8.38 -8.50
N ARG A 91 -0.43 9.23 -7.97
CA ARG A 91 -0.07 10.21 -6.95
C ARG A 91 0.36 9.54 -5.64
N GLY A 92 -0.36 8.49 -5.21
CA GLY A 92 0.01 7.70 -4.03
C GLY A 92 1.39 7.08 -4.15
N MET A 93 1.69 6.48 -5.30
CA MET A 93 3.00 5.89 -5.59
C MET A 93 4.14 6.92 -5.62
N GLU A 94 3.90 8.12 -6.19
CA GLU A 94 4.87 9.23 -6.15
C GLU A 94 5.14 9.69 -4.72
N LEU A 95 4.09 9.92 -3.92
CA LEU A 95 4.22 10.34 -2.53
C LEU A 95 4.98 9.29 -1.69
N LEU A 96 4.71 8.01 -1.93
CA LEU A 96 5.38 6.91 -1.26
C LEU A 96 6.87 6.87 -1.61
N LYS A 97 7.20 6.96 -2.90
CA LYS A 97 8.58 6.99 -3.41
C LYS A 97 9.41 8.15 -2.86
N ASP A 98 8.75 9.31 -2.71
CA ASP A 98 9.37 10.53 -2.19
C ASP A 98 9.52 10.52 -0.65
N GLY A 99 9.12 9.45 0.06
CA GLY A 99 9.12 9.40 1.53
C GLY A 99 8.21 10.47 2.16
N LYS A 100 7.13 10.86 1.48
CA LYS A 100 6.15 11.84 1.98
C LYS A 100 5.01 11.18 2.75
N ILE A 101 4.79 9.89 2.53
CA ILE A 101 3.80 9.07 3.22
C ILE A 101 4.45 7.78 3.71
N MET A 102 3.97 7.26 4.84
CA MET A 102 4.53 6.05 5.45
C MET A 102 4.13 4.80 4.67
N GLY A 103 2.89 4.70 4.24
CA GLY A 103 2.35 3.53 3.59
C GLY A 103 1.21 3.83 2.63
N PHE A 104 1.08 2.97 1.62
CA PHE A 104 0.05 3.02 0.57
C PHE A 104 -0.52 1.63 0.31
N PHE A 105 -1.82 1.52 0.03
CA PHE A 105 -2.47 0.26 -0.36
C PHE A 105 -3.51 0.47 -1.47
N PRO A 106 -3.79 -0.56 -2.29
CA PRO A 106 -3.17 -1.89 -2.38
C PRO A 106 -2.25 -2.02 -3.61
N PRO A 107 -1.00 -1.54 -3.61
CA PRO A 107 -0.14 -1.83 -4.75
C PRO A 107 0.28 -3.30 -4.73
N TYR A 108 0.62 -3.85 -5.90
CA TYR A 108 1.24 -5.15 -6.05
C TYR A 108 2.76 -5.06 -5.89
N ALA A 109 3.38 -6.14 -5.41
CA ALA A 109 4.83 -6.26 -5.37
C ALA A 109 5.37 -6.49 -6.79
N ARG A 110 6.23 -5.58 -7.27
CA ARG A 110 6.81 -5.62 -8.60
C ARG A 110 8.30 -5.33 -8.58
N GLY A 111 9.05 -6.01 -9.45
CA GLY A 111 10.50 -5.87 -9.53
C GLY A 111 10.99 -4.49 -9.98
N ASP A 112 10.15 -3.67 -10.60
CA ASP A 112 10.43 -2.29 -11.00
C ASP A 112 10.22 -1.26 -9.88
N ARG A 113 9.93 -1.73 -8.65
CA ARG A 113 9.69 -0.92 -7.45
C ARG A 113 10.68 -1.24 -6.33
N ASP A 114 11.95 -1.36 -6.69
CA ASP A 114 13.07 -1.64 -5.77
C ASP A 114 13.28 -0.57 -4.70
N TRP A 115 12.68 0.61 -4.88
CA TRP A 115 12.64 1.71 -3.93
C TRP A 115 11.61 1.52 -2.81
N ILE A 116 10.72 0.52 -2.86
CA ILE A 116 9.83 0.19 -1.74
C ILE A 116 10.62 -0.59 -0.72
N ASP A 117 10.74 -0.02 0.49
CA ASP A 117 11.52 -0.62 1.57
C ASP A 117 10.95 -1.96 2.05
N ARG A 118 9.61 -2.03 2.10
CA ARG A 118 8.91 -3.19 2.64
C ARG A 118 7.50 -3.30 2.09
N TYR A 119 7.04 -4.52 1.91
CA TYR A 119 5.63 -4.88 1.76
C TYR A 119 5.14 -5.59 3.02
N SER A 120 3.84 -5.48 3.32
CA SER A 120 3.16 -6.37 4.26
C SER A 120 3.20 -7.81 3.74
N ILE A 121 2.68 -8.77 4.50
CA ILE A 121 2.29 -10.05 3.90
C ILE A 121 1.21 -9.83 2.83
N PRO A 122 1.07 -10.75 1.83
CA PRO A 122 0.00 -10.67 0.84
C PRO A 122 -1.37 -10.70 1.51
N ILE A 123 -2.25 -9.79 1.11
CA ILE A 123 -3.56 -9.63 1.75
C ILE A 123 -4.65 -10.33 0.95
N LEU A 124 -4.75 -10.06 -0.34
CA LEU A 124 -5.78 -10.60 -1.22
C LEU A 124 -5.16 -11.02 -2.55
N ARG A 125 -5.58 -12.22 -3.05
CA ARG A 125 -5.22 -12.68 -4.39
C ARG A 125 -6.23 -12.16 -5.40
N GLU A 126 -5.75 -11.51 -6.44
CA GLU A 126 -6.54 -10.89 -7.49
C GLU A 126 -6.22 -11.52 -8.84
N THR A 127 -7.18 -11.56 -9.76
CA THR A 127 -6.99 -12.14 -11.10
C THR A 127 -7.01 -11.02 -12.13
N VAL A 128 -5.89 -10.83 -12.81
CA VAL A 128 -5.74 -9.87 -13.90
C VAL A 128 -6.17 -10.51 -15.20
N VAL A 129 -7.02 -9.79 -15.94
CA VAL A 129 -7.57 -10.24 -17.21
C VAL A 129 -7.49 -9.15 -18.27
N ALA A 130 -7.49 -9.56 -19.53
CA ALA A 130 -7.83 -8.71 -20.66
C ALA A 130 -9.25 -9.01 -21.10
N ILE A 131 -10.17 -8.01 -21.02
CA ILE A 131 -11.46 -8.09 -21.67
C ILE A 131 -11.39 -7.34 -22.99
N CYS A 132 -11.98 -7.92 -24.04
CA CYS A 132 -11.98 -7.33 -25.37
C CYS A 132 -13.40 -7.30 -25.95
N SER A 133 -13.62 -6.46 -26.95
CA SER A 133 -14.85 -6.54 -27.72
C SER A 133 -14.99 -7.91 -28.38
N LYS A 134 -16.21 -8.42 -28.40
CA LYS A 134 -16.48 -9.74 -28.95
C LYS A 134 -16.07 -9.86 -30.42
N ASP A 135 -16.30 -8.79 -31.18
CA ASP A 135 -15.92 -8.74 -32.59
C ASP A 135 -14.39 -8.88 -32.76
N TYR A 136 -13.60 -8.24 -31.86
CA TYR A 136 -12.16 -8.38 -31.85
C TYR A 136 -11.74 -9.82 -31.52
N VAL A 137 -12.33 -10.43 -30.50
CA VAL A 137 -12.03 -11.81 -30.10
C VAL A 137 -12.36 -12.81 -31.22
N GLN A 138 -13.51 -12.63 -31.90
CA GLN A 138 -13.94 -13.51 -32.98
C GLN A 138 -13.12 -13.36 -34.27
N SER A 139 -12.49 -12.20 -34.45
CA SER A 139 -11.70 -11.90 -35.66
C SER A 139 -10.23 -12.26 -35.53
N ASN A 140 -9.77 -12.68 -34.33
CA ASN A 140 -8.36 -12.96 -34.03
C ASN A 140 -8.21 -14.31 -33.32
N ASP A 141 -7.12 -15.03 -33.60
CA ASP A 141 -6.78 -16.30 -32.93
C ASP A 141 -5.93 -16.01 -31.67
N LEU A 142 -6.58 -15.63 -30.58
CA LEU A 142 -5.95 -15.17 -29.34
C LEU A 142 -5.64 -16.35 -28.42
N LYS A 143 -4.42 -16.85 -28.40
CA LYS A 143 -3.97 -17.97 -27.55
C LYS A 143 -2.94 -17.55 -26.51
N ARG A 144 -2.06 -16.58 -26.85
CA ARG A 144 -0.93 -16.16 -26.03
C ARG A 144 -0.95 -14.66 -25.83
N PHE A 145 -1.02 -14.25 -24.60
CA PHE A 145 -0.92 -12.85 -24.23
C PHE A 145 0.57 -12.52 -23.91
N PRO A 146 1.14 -11.40 -24.42
CA PRO A 146 0.52 -10.40 -25.31
C PRO A 146 0.75 -10.67 -26.82
N ASP A 147 1.48 -11.71 -27.22
CA ASP A 147 2.01 -11.94 -28.56
C ASP A 147 0.92 -11.88 -29.65
N ASP A 148 -0.23 -12.52 -29.39
CA ASP A 148 -1.32 -12.63 -30.37
C ASP A 148 -2.21 -11.37 -30.41
N PHE A 149 -1.89 -10.32 -29.60
CA PHE A 149 -2.61 -9.05 -29.55
C PHE A 149 -1.93 -7.92 -30.32
N LYS A 150 -0.99 -8.26 -31.20
CA LYS A 150 -0.30 -7.30 -32.06
C LYS A 150 -1.29 -6.52 -32.92
N GLY A 151 -1.16 -5.19 -32.93
CA GLY A 151 -2.07 -4.28 -33.62
C GLY A 151 -3.30 -3.88 -32.83
N ALA A 152 -3.55 -4.47 -31.64
CA ALA A 152 -4.66 -4.10 -30.78
C ALA A 152 -4.49 -2.72 -30.15
N ARG A 153 -5.61 -2.08 -29.89
CA ARG A 153 -5.72 -0.87 -29.08
C ARG A 153 -6.19 -1.24 -27.67
N PHE A 154 -5.40 -0.95 -26.68
CA PHE A 154 -5.71 -1.26 -25.28
C PHE A 154 -6.03 -0.02 -24.47
N ALA A 155 -6.91 -0.18 -23.47
CA ALA A 155 -7.04 0.74 -22.35
C ALA A 155 -6.33 0.20 -21.13
N ASN A 156 -5.84 1.10 -20.26
CA ASN A 156 -5.19 0.78 -18.99
C ASN A 156 -5.46 1.89 -17.97
N ASN A 157 -5.50 1.54 -16.68
CA ASN A 157 -5.52 2.55 -15.63
C ASN A 157 -4.16 3.24 -15.54
N ALA A 158 -4.16 4.56 -15.45
CA ALA A 158 -2.94 5.37 -15.47
C ALA A 158 -1.94 4.92 -14.38
N GLY A 159 -0.75 4.52 -14.83
CA GLY A 159 0.32 4.03 -13.97
C GLY A 159 0.21 2.56 -13.56
N TYR A 160 -0.83 1.83 -13.98
CA TYR A 160 -0.90 0.38 -13.79
C TYR A 160 0.06 -0.33 -14.73
N ARG A 161 0.65 -1.43 -14.25
CA ARG A 161 1.57 -2.29 -15.03
C ARG A 161 1.10 -3.75 -15.00
N LEU A 162 -0.23 -3.96 -15.00
CA LEU A 162 -0.85 -5.28 -14.81
C LEU A 162 -0.58 -6.25 -15.96
N ALA A 163 -0.45 -5.71 -17.18
CA ALA A 163 -0.23 -6.49 -18.39
C ALA A 163 1.17 -7.12 -18.47
N GLY A 164 2.07 -6.79 -17.53
CA GLY A 164 3.43 -7.35 -17.47
C GLY A 164 4.42 -6.72 -18.46
N PRO A 165 5.74 -6.96 -18.27
CA PRO A 165 6.79 -6.30 -19.05
C PRO A 165 6.66 -6.50 -20.56
N ALA A 166 6.47 -7.73 -21.02
CA ALA A 166 6.38 -8.04 -22.45
C ALA A 166 5.28 -7.25 -23.19
N PHE A 167 4.15 -7.01 -22.54
CA PHE A 167 3.11 -6.15 -23.10
C PHE A 167 3.58 -4.70 -23.29
N PHE A 168 4.25 -4.14 -22.27
CA PHE A 168 4.74 -2.77 -22.36
C PHE A 168 5.90 -2.62 -23.31
N ASP A 169 6.73 -3.65 -23.50
CA ASP A 169 7.77 -3.69 -24.54
C ASP A 169 7.13 -3.59 -25.95
N MET A 170 6.01 -4.30 -26.17
CA MET A 170 5.24 -4.20 -27.42
C MET A 170 4.58 -2.83 -27.60
N VAL A 171 4.15 -2.18 -26.52
CA VAL A 171 3.64 -0.79 -26.57
C VAL A 171 4.76 0.17 -26.97
N GLU A 172 5.95 0.06 -26.38
CA GLU A 172 7.11 0.89 -26.71
C GLU A 172 7.59 0.67 -28.16
N ALA A 173 7.48 -0.57 -28.66
CA ALA A 173 7.77 -0.91 -30.04
C ALA A 173 6.69 -0.44 -31.04
N GLY A 174 5.57 0.12 -30.56
CA GLY A 174 4.44 0.52 -31.40
C GLY A 174 3.62 -0.63 -31.97
N GLU A 175 3.80 -1.84 -31.44
CA GLU A 175 3.08 -3.03 -31.86
C GLU A 175 1.68 -3.15 -31.23
N ILE A 176 1.50 -2.52 -30.07
CA ILE A 176 0.22 -2.34 -29.36
C ILE A 176 0.03 -0.85 -29.07
N SER A 177 -1.16 -0.33 -29.31
CA SER A 177 -1.52 1.03 -28.91
C SER A 177 -2.12 1.02 -27.52
N LEU A 178 -1.71 1.97 -26.66
CA LEU A 178 -2.17 2.07 -25.28
C LEU A 178 -2.78 3.45 -25.01
N GLU A 179 -4.00 3.46 -24.48
CA GLU A 179 -4.65 4.64 -23.93
C GLU A 179 -4.81 4.48 -22.41
N GLU A 180 -4.54 5.53 -21.65
CA GLU A 180 -4.66 5.50 -20.19
C GLU A 180 -5.71 6.49 -19.69
N ALA A 181 -6.56 6.04 -18.77
CA ALA A 181 -7.44 6.88 -17.99
C ALA A 181 -7.29 6.58 -16.49
N ASN A 182 -7.67 7.53 -15.63
CA ASN A 182 -7.47 7.39 -14.19
C ASN A 182 -8.43 6.40 -13.53
N THR A 183 -9.57 6.09 -14.14
CA THR A 183 -10.62 5.26 -13.51
C THR A 183 -11.01 4.09 -14.40
N THR A 184 -11.42 2.99 -13.77
CA THR A 184 -12.01 1.82 -14.42
C THR A 184 -13.23 2.19 -15.29
N ALA A 185 -14.12 3.04 -14.76
CA ALA A 185 -15.29 3.51 -15.48
C ALA A 185 -14.92 4.25 -16.78
N SER A 186 -13.87 5.09 -16.76
CA SER A 186 -13.42 5.80 -17.96
C SER A 186 -12.85 4.87 -19.01
N ASN A 187 -12.03 3.89 -18.61
CA ASN A 187 -11.47 2.88 -19.51
C ASN A 187 -12.57 1.98 -20.11
N LEU A 188 -13.58 1.59 -19.32
CA LEU A 188 -14.74 0.85 -19.80
C LEU A 188 -15.55 1.66 -20.83
N ARG A 189 -15.70 2.98 -20.65
CA ARG A 189 -16.33 3.85 -21.66
C ARG A 189 -15.54 3.87 -22.97
N PHE A 190 -14.19 3.86 -22.93
CA PHE A 190 -13.38 3.76 -24.14
C PHE A 190 -13.65 2.44 -24.87
N LEU A 191 -13.72 1.33 -24.14
CA LEU A 191 -14.02 0.02 -24.69
C LEU A 191 -15.45 -0.04 -25.29
N MET A 192 -16.44 0.43 -24.55
CA MET A 192 -17.86 0.46 -25.03
C MET A 192 -18.06 1.36 -26.24
N ALA A 193 -17.28 2.43 -26.37
CA ALA A 193 -17.32 3.34 -27.51
C ALA A 193 -16.53 2.83 -28.73
N GLY A 194 -15.88 1.65 -28.65
CA GLY A 194 -15.02 1.13 -29.71
C GLY A 194 -13.74 1.96 -29.95
N ARG A 195 -13.38 2.83 -29.00
CA ARG A 195 -12.16 3.62 -29.05
C ARG A 195 -10.92 2.73 -28.86
N VAL A 196 -11.06 1.70 -28.05
CA VAL A 196 -10.08 0.63 -27.85
C VAL A 196 -10.73 -0.73 -28.11
N ASP A 197 -9.90 -1.74 -28.40
CA ASP A 197 -10.35 -3.11 -28.66
C ASP A 197 -10.42 -3.93 -27.38
N CYS A 198 -9.50 -3.64 -26.43
CA CYS A 198 -9.34 -4.37 -25.18
C CYS A 198 -9.09 -3.43 -23.99
N TYR A 199 -9.32 -3.94 -22.77
CA TYR A 199 -9.00 -3.30 -21.51
C TYR A 199 -8.38 -4.31 -20.52
N VAL A 200 -7.30 -3.94 -19.86
CA VAL A 200 -6.64 -4.76 -18.84
C VAL A 200 -6.92 -4.22 -17.46
N ASN A 201 -7.48 -5.07 -16.59
CA ASN A 201 -7.62 -4.80 -15.15
C ASN A 201 -7.90 -6.10 -14.40
N GLU A 202 -8.08 -6.01 -13.05
CA GLU A 202 -8.62 -7.13 -12.30
C GLU A 202 -10.08 -7.39 -12.66
N ARG A 203 -10.41 -8.69 -12.67
CA ARG A 203 -11.75 -9.17 -13.01
C ARG A 203 -12.85 -8.50 -12.17
N MET A 204 -12.62 -8.39 -10.85
CA MET A 204 -13.62 -7.79 -9.95
C MET A 204 -13.75 -6.28 -10.12
N ALA A 205 -12.65 -5.58 -10.40
CA ALA A 205 -12.68 -4.14 -10.72
C ALA A 205 -13.47 -3.88 -12.02
N ILE A 206 -13.29 -4.71 -13.04
CA ILE A 206 -14.06 -4.64 -14.28
C ILE A 206 -15.56 -4.84 -14.01
N LEU A 207 -15.92 -5.88 -13.24
CA LEU A 207 -17.32 -6.16 -12.90
C LEU A 207 -17.95 -5.05 -12.06
N ALA A 208 -17.20 -4.48 -11.10
CA ALA A 208 -17.67 -3.34 -10.31
C ALA A 208 -17.87 -2.09 -11.17
N GLY A 209 -16.93 -1.78 -12.07
CA GLY A 209 -17.06 -0.67 -13.00
C GLY A 209 -18.23 -0.83 -13.97
N MET A 210 -18.50 -2.04 -14.44
CA MET A 210 -19.69 -2.32 -15.25
C MET A 210 -20.99 -2.08 -14.46
N ARG A 211 -21.04 -2.42 -13.18
CA ARG A 211 -22.19 -2.11 -12.30
C ARG A 211 -22.36 -0.60 -12.10
N GLU A 212 -21.27 0.10 -11.79
CA GLU A 212 -21.26 1.56 -11.61
C GLU A 212 -21.83 2.27 -12.84
N LEU A 213 -21.46 1.81 -14.03
CA LEU A 213 -21.95 2.34 -15.29
C LEU A 213 -23.36 1.86 -15.67
N ALA A 214 -24.01 1.08 -14.80
CA ALA A 214 -25.30 0.46 -15.07
C ALA A 214 -25.34 -0.28 -16.43
N VAL A 215 -24.24 -0.94 -16.79
CA VAL A 215 -24.12 -1.72 -18.03
C VAL A 215 -25.12 -2.86 -17.99
N ASP A 216 -26.06 -2.87 -18.92
CA ASP A 216 -27.03 -3.94 -19.00
C ASP A 216 -26.43 -5.26 -19.52
N LYS A 217 -27.15 -6.37 -19.33
CA LYS A 217 -26.66 -7.69 -19.72
C LYS A 217 -26.47 -7.84 -21.24
N ALA A 218 -27.15 -7.06 -22.06
CA ALA A 218 -26.96 -7.10 -23.50
C ALA A 218 -25.65 -6.46 -23.90
N ILE A 219 -25.34 -5.30 -23.33
CA ILE A 219 -24.05 -4.62 -23.53
C ILE A 219 -22.91 -5.44 -22.95
N ALA A 220 -23.06 -6.00 -21.72
CA ALA A 220 -22.02 -6.83 -21.11
C ALA A 220 -21.65 -8.06 -21.98
N ARG A 221 -22.60 -8.60 -22.75
CA ARG A 221 -22.37 -9.72 -23.68
C ARG A 221 -21.59 -9.34 -24.94
N LEU A 222 -21.31 -8.05 -25.16
CA LEU A 222 -20.47 -7.58 -26.26
C LEU A 222 -18.98 -7.67 -25.95
N PHE A 223 -18.63 -8.11 -24.76
CA PHE A 223 -17.24 -8.24 -24.31
C PHE A 223 -16.99 -9.66 -23.81
N ASP A 224 -15.83 -10.19 -24.16
CA ASP A 224 -15.36 -11.48 -23.69
C ASP A 224 -14.04 -11.32 -22.95
N GLU A 225 -13.79 -12.19 -21.96
CA GLU A 225 -12.49 -12.33 -21.33
C GLU A 225 -11.55 -13.04 -22.33
N ALA A 226 -10.69 -12.27 -22.98
CA ALA A 226 -9.82 -12.75 -24.05
C ALA A 226 -8.54 -13.43 -23.50
N ALA A 227 -8.08 -13.04 -22.32
CA ALA A 227 -6.94 -13.66 -21.66
C ALA A 227 -7.02 -13.53 -20.13
N ILE A 228 -6.56 -14.55 -19.41
CA ILE A 228 -6.12 -14.46 -18.02
C ILE A 228 -4.63 -14.17 -18.06
N ILE A 229 -4.25 -12.98 -17.62
CA ILE A 229 -2.85 -12.52 -17.67
C ILE A 229 -2.07 -13.12 -16.50
N GLY A 230 -2.70 -13.19 -15.32
CA GLY A 230 -2.08 -13.75 -14.14
C GLY A 230 -2.87 -13.51 -12.86
N HIS A 231 -2.19 -13.79 -11.77
CA HIS A 231 -2.69 -13.52 -10.43
C HIS A 231 -1.71 -12.59 -9.72
N GLU A 232 -2.24 -11.60 -9.06
CA GLU A 232 -1.50 -10.65 -8.28
C GLU A 232 -1.94 -10.70 -6.81
N PHE A 233 -1.12 -10.14 -5.95
CA PHE A 233 -1.46 -9.94 -4.55
C PHE A 233 -1.33 -8.47 -4.22
N GLY A 234 -2.34 -7.94 -3.54
CA GLY A 234 -2.26 -6.59 -3.00
C GLY A 234 -1.66 -6.57 -1.59
N TYR A 235 -0.98 -5.50 -1.28
CA TYR A 235 -0.21 -5.31 -0.06
C TYR A 235 -0.46 -3.93 0.55
N VAL A 236 0.01 -3.74 1.78
CA VAL A 236 0.43 -2.41 2.24
C VAL A 236 1.90 -2.27 1.89
N ALA A 237 2.25 -1.30 1.05
CA ALA A 237 3.63 -0.96 0.75
C ALA A 237 4.11 0.18 1.66
N TYR A 238 5.34 0.07 2.15
CA TYR A 238 5.99 1.08 2.99
C TYR A 238 7.15 1.69 2.21
N GLY A 239 7.14 3.01 2.09
CA GLY A 239 8.15 3.76 1.35
C GLY A 239 9.41 4.06 2.18
N PRO A 240 10.43 4.68 1.54
CA PRO A 240 11.63 5.12 2.22
C PRO A 240 11.32 6.17 3.30
N ASP A 241 12.08 6.13 4.38
CA ASP A 241 11.99 7.09 5.48
C ASP A 241 13.38 7.71 5.78
N PRO A 242 13.96 8.47 4.83
CA PRO A 242 15.31 9.01 4.97
C PRO A 242 15.44 10.03 6.10
N GLU A 243 14.34 10.63 6.52
CA GLU A 243 14.30 11.63 7.60
C GLU A 243 13.92 11.04 8.95
N GLY A 244 13.62 9.73 9.02
CA GLY A 244 13.23 9.05 10.26
C GLY A 244 11.91 9.57 10.84
N LYS A 245 10.96 9.97 10.00
CA LYS A 245 9.64 10.49 10.42
C LYS A 245 8.80 9.45 11.14
N TRP A 246 8.99 8.17 10.79
CA TRP A 246 8.18 7.06 11.30
C TRP A 246 9.04 6.01 12.02
N PRO A 247 9.71 6.35 13.13
CA PRO A 247 10.57 5.41 13.84
C PRO A 247 9.85 4.17 14.36
N TYR A 248 8.52 4.20 14.37
CA TYR A 248 7.65 3.10 14.76
C TYR A 248 7.18 2.22 13.57
N ARG A 249 7.51 2.59 12.32
CA ARG A 249 7.02 1.94 11.09
C ARG A 249 7.21 0.43 11.11
N ASP A 250 8.41 -0.03 11.40
CA ASP A 250 8.73 -1.47 11.33
C ASP A 250 8.07 -2.27 12.46
N GLN A 251 7.94 -1.67 13.65
CA GLN A 251 7.18 -2.27 14.76
C GLN A 251 5.69 -2.40 14.39
N PHE A 252 5.11 -1.34 13.86
CA PHE A 252 3.72 -1.32 13.39
C PHE A 252 3.51 -2.34 12.27
N ALA A 253 4.33 -2.30 11.21
CA ALA A 253 4.22 -3.21 10.07
C ALA A 253 4.31 -4.68 10.49
N GLY A 254 5.23 -5.02 11.41
CA GLY A 254 5.32 -6.37 11.97
C GLY A 254 4.13 -6.77 12.84
N ALA A 255 3.48 -5.81 13.52
CA ALA A 255 2.25 -6.06 14.27
C ALA A 255 1.07 -6.30 13.32
N LEU A 256 0.94 -5.48 12.28
CA LEU A 256 -0.08 -5.63 11.24
C LEU A 256 0.06 -6.98 10.51
N ASP A 257 1.28 -7.36 10.13
CA ASP A 257 1.54 -8.63 9.45
C ASP A 257 1.08 -9.84 10.28
N ARG A 258 1.30 -9.82 11.60
CA ARG A 258 0.81 -10.90 12.49
C ARG A 258 -0.71 -10.99 12.49
N VAL A 259 -1.39 -9.85 12.64
CA VAL A 259 -2.86 -9.81 12.64
C VAL A 259 -3.42 -10.27 11.29
N LEU A 260 -2.87 -9.79 10.17
CA LEU A 260 -3.28 -10.22 8.83
C LEU A 260 -3.04 -11.73 8.62
N SER A 261 -1.92 -12.28 9.13
CA SER A 261 -1.64 -13.71 9.08
C SER A 261 -2.69 -14.53 9.82
N ASP A 262 -3.09 -14.09 11.02
CA ASP A 262 -4.14 -14.74 11.80
C ASP A 262 -5.51 -14.66 11.10
N MET A 263 -5.82 -13.52 10.48
CA MET A 263 -7.06 -13.32 9.70
C MET A 263 -7.09 -14.22 8.44
N LEU A 264 -5.96 -14.38 7.75
CA LEU A 264 -5.83 -15.31 6.63
C LEU A 264 -6.02 -16.76 7.09
N ALA A 265 -5.30 -17.17 8.14
CA ALA A 265 -5.35 -18.54 8.68
C ALA A 265 -6.75 -18.92 9.19
N SER A 266 -7.49 -17.96 9.75
CA SER A 266 -8.87 -18.17 10.23
C SER A 266 -9.95 -18.10 9.13
N GLY A 267 -9.58 -17.77 7.88
CA GLY A 267 -10.52 -17.53 6.78
C GLY A 267 -11.37 -16.25 6.95
N GLU A 268 -10.96 -15.35 7.82
CA GLU A 268 -11.72 -14.11 8.07
C GLU A 268 -11.66 -13.15 6.88
N ILE A 269 -10.50 -13.03 6.23
CA ILE A 269 -10.37 -12.21 5.01
C ILE A 269 -11.33 -12.72 3.94
N GLU A 270 -11.42 -14.04 3.74
CA GLU A 270 -12.37 -14.63 2.78
C GLU A 270 -13.83 -14.29 3.14
N ARG A 271 -14.20 -14.38 4.43
CA ARG A 271 -15.55 -13.99 4.89
C ARG A 271 -15.84 -12.51 4.65
N LEU A 272 -14.86 -11.61 4.87
CA LEU A 272 -15.02 -10.19 4.58
C LEU A 272 -15.25 -9.94 3.09
N VAL A 273 -14.50 -10.61 2.21
CA VAL A 273 -14.69 -10.54 0.75
C VAL A 273 -16.09 -11.02 0.37
N VAL A 274 -16.53 -12.19 0.84
CA VAL A 274 -17.86 -12.73 0.55
C VAL A 274 -18.96 -11.78 1.04
N SER A 275 -18.83 -11.25 2.26
CA SER A 275 -19.79 -10.32 2.83
C SER A 275 -19.88 -9.01 2.06
N TYR A 276 -18.79 -8.55 1.47
CA TYR A 276 -18.76 -7.33 0.65
C TYR A 276 -19.68 -7.44 -0.58
N PHE A 277 -19.81 -8.64 -1.16
CA PHE A 277 -20.66 -8.88 -2.33
C PHE A 277 -22.08 -9.35 -1.99
N ALA A 278 -22.39 -9.61 -0.72
CA ALA A 278 -23.70 -10.06 -0.28
C ALA A 278 -24.74 -8.93 -0.16
N TYR A 279 -24.34 -7.66 -0.39
CA TYR A 279 -25.21 -6.48 -0.31
C TYR A 279 -25.59 -5.92 -1.68
#